data_7d351fd0444cdf11d0ea3d49ad9e8291
#
_entry.id   7d351fd0444cdf11d0ea3d49ad9e8291
#
_cell.length_a   1.000
_cell.length_b   1.000
_cell.length_c   1.000
_cell.angle_alpha   90.00
_cell.angle_beta   90.00
_cell.angle_gamma   90.00
#
_symmetry.space_group_name_H-M   'P 1'
#
loop_
_entity.id
_entity.type
_entity.pdbx_description
1 polymer ?
#
loop_
_entity_poly.entity_id
_entity_poly.type
_entity_poly.pdbx_seq_one_letter_code
_entity_poly.pdbx_strand_id
1 'polypeptide(L)'
;DVCSSDLVTAGGFGATVLYGVKRGLFSNEAGMGSAPNAAATADVSHPAKQGLIQTLGVFTDTLVICSCTAFIILLSGSYANSNLTGIELTQNALASHLGIFGTYFIALCILLFAFSSIVGNFYYGQSNIEFIKDNKSFLNIYRVLVIVMILFGSVTSVEIVWTLADISM
;
A
#
# COMPACT_ATOMS: atom_id res chain seq x y z
N ASP A 1 -10.70 3.03 0.48
CA ASP A 1 -11.65 2.80 -0.63
C ASP A 1 -12.76 1.79 -0.30
N VAL A 2 -12.56 0.87 0.65
CA VAL A 2 -13.60 -0.09 1.08
C VAL A 2 -14.79 0.60 1.75
N CYS A 3 -14.63 1.82 2.23
CA CYS A 3 -15.64 2.61 2.93
C CYS A 3 -16.36 3.63 2.05
N SER A 4 -16.21 3.57 0.73
CA SER A 4 -16.97 4.44 -0.16
C SER A 4 -18.45 4.01 -0.13
N SER A 5 -19.33 4.93 0.25
CA SER A 5 -20.79 4.70 0.29
C SER A 5 -21.34 4.22 -1.04
N ASP A 6 -20.70 4.60 -2.15
CA ASP A 6 -21.09 4.20 -3.49
C ASP A 6 -20.86 2.70 -3.77
N LEU A 7 -19.86 2.07 -3.15
CA LEU A 7 -19.62 0.64 -3.26
C LEU A 7 -20.69 -0.20 -2.59
N VAL A 8 -21.17 0.24 -1.44
CA VAL A 8 -22.24 -0.45 -0.69
C VAL A 8 -23.59 -0.30 -1.37
N THR A 9 -23.87 0.87 -1.93
CA THR A 9 -25.14 1.17 -2.61
C THR A 9 -25.21 0.62 -4.05
N ALA A 10 -24.13 0.66 -4.81
CA ALA A 10 -24.13 0.29 -6.22
C ALA A 10 -23.80 -1.19 -6.50
N GLY A 11 -23.02 -1.86 -5.62
CA GLY A 11 -22.48 -3.18 -5.90
C GLY A 11 -22.96 -4.31 -4.99
N GLY A 12 -23.64 -4.01 -3.91
CA GLY A 12 -24.05 -5.00 -2.92
C GLY A 12 -22.88 -5.69 -2.19
N PHE A 13 -23.21 -6.63 -1.32
CA PHE A 13 -22.23 -7.33 -0.46
C PHE A 13 -21.12 -8.04 -1.24
N GLY A 14 -21.44 -8.64 -2.39
CA GLY A 14 -20.45 -9.36 -3.21
C GLY A 14 -19.37 -8.45 -3.79
N ALA A 15 -19.73 -7.26 -4.26
CA ALA A 15 -18.78 -6.29 -4.77
C ALA A 15 -17.86 -5.76 -3.65
N THR A 16 -18.42 -5.49 -2.48
CA THR A 16 -17.66 -5.04 -1.31
C THR A 16 -16.59 -6.06 -0.91
N VAL A 17 -16.97 -7.34 -0.85
CA VAL A 17 -16.03 -8.45 -0.56
C VAL A 17 -14.95 -8.55 -1.63
N LEU A 18 -15.32 -8.49 -2.91
CA LEU A 18 -14.37 -8.58 -4.02
C LEU A 18 -13.33 -7.44 -3.97
N TYR A 19 -13.78 -6.20 -3.77
CA TYR A 19 -12.87 -5.06 -3.64
C TYR A 19 -11.99 -5.15 -2.39
N GLY A 20 -12.54 -5.61 -1.27
CA GLY A 20 -11.77 -5.83 -0.05
C GLY A 20 -10.67 -6.87 -0.24
N VAL A 21 -10.97 -7.99 -0.90
CA VAL A 21 -9.98 -9.03 -1.22
C VAL A 21 -8.91 -8.49 -2.17
N LYS A 22 -9.29 -7.83 -3.27
CA LYS A 22 -8.33 -7.22 -4.21
C LYS A 22 -7.37 -6.26 -3.51
N ARG A 23 -7.88 -5.34 -2.71
CA ARG A 23 -7.05 -4.35 -2.00
C ARG A 23 -6.21 -4.99 -0.90
N GLY A 24 -6.70 -6.01 -0.22
CA GLY A 24 -5.92 -6.78 0.75
C GLY A 24 -4.78 -7.56 0.11
N LEU A 25 -5.01 -8.21 -1.02
CA LEU A 25 -3.95 -8.89 -1.78
C LEU A 25 -2.88 -7.91 -2.27
N PHE A 26 -3.29 -6.72 -2.72
CA PHE A 26 -2.36 -5.66 -3.14
C PHE A 26 -1.53 -5.14 -1.96
N SER A 27 -2.17 -4.82 -0.83
CA SER A 27 -1.50 -4.30 0.37
C SER A 27 -0.47 -5.29 0.95
N ASN A 28 -0.76 -6.57 0.89
CA ASN A 28 0.12 -7.64 1.37
C ASN A 28 1.13 -8.11 0.30
N GLU A 29 1.12 -7.49 -0.89
CA GLU A 29 1.97 -7.91 -2.03
C GLU A 29 1.85 -9.41 -2.35
N ALA A 30 0.66 -9.99 -2.10
CA ALA A 30 0.42 -11.42 -2.21
C ALA A 30 0.45 -11.87 -3.68
N GLY A 31 1.37 -12.77 -4.00
CA GLY A 31 1.53 -13.31 -5.36
C GLY A 31 2.34 -12.44 -6.31
N MET A 32 2.78 -11.24 -5.91
CA MET A 32 3.52 -10.31 -6.77
C MET A 32 5.03 -10.62 -6.86
N GLY A 33 5.56 -11.50 -6.00
CA GLY A 33 6.99 -11.83 -5.98
C GLY A 33 7.90 -10.84 -5.24
N SER A 34 7.37 -9.72 -4.73
CA SER A 34 8.12 -8.71 -4.01
C SER A 34 8.60 -9.18 -2.63
N ALA A 35 7.75 -9.83 -1.87
CA ALA A 35 8.11 -10.40 -0.57
C ALA A 35 9.28 -11.41 -0.63
N PRO A 36 9.36 -12.33 -1.60
CA PRO A 36 10.53 -13.19 -1.79
C PRO A 36 11.82 -12.42 -2.10
N ASN A 37 11.78 -11.32 -2.83
CA ASN A 37 12.96 -10.49 -3.11
C ASN A 37 13.54 -9.89 -1.82
N ALA A 38 12.68 -9.36 -0.93
CA ALA A 38 13.11 -8.87 0.37
C ALA A 38 13.58 -10.01 1.27
N ALA A 39 12.89 -11.13 1.28
CA ALA A 39 13.21 -12.31 2.10
C ALA A 39 14.57 -12.93 1.73
N ALA A 40 14.98 -12.83 0.46
CA ALA A 40 16.25 -13.39 -0.01
C ALA A 40 17.49 -12.76 0.64
N THR A 41 17.37 -11.55 1.21
CA THR A 41 18.47 -10.86 1.91
C THR A 41 18.61 -11.25 3.37
N ALA A 42 17.67 -12.03 3.91
CA ALA A 42 17.68 -12.40 5.32
C ALA A 42 18.74 -13.46 5.62
N ASP A 43 19.59 -13.16 6.60
CA ASP A 43 20.55 -14.14 7.14
C ASP A 43 19.85 -15.05 8.17
N VAL A 44 19.36 -16.19 7.69
CA VAL A 44 18.61 -17.16 8.50
C VAL A 44 19.15 -18.56 8.29
N SER A 45 19.14 -19.37 9.35
CA SER A 45 19.63 -20.75 9.31
C SER A 45 18.83 -21.68 8.38
N HIS A 46 17.58 -21.32 8.05
CA HIS A 46 16.73 -22.09 7.14
C HIS A 46 15.66 -21.18 6.48
N PRO A 47 15.44 -21.27 5.16
CA PRO A 47 14.48 -20.42 4.45
C PRO A 47 13.05 -20.44 5.00
N ALA A 48 12.61 -21.59 5.54
CA ALA A 48 11.28 -21.71 6.14
C ALA A 48 11.06 -20.77 7.33
N LYS A 49 12.11 -20.41 8.08
CA LYS A 49 12.00 -19.44 9.18
C LYS A 49 11.61 -18.06 8.65
N GLN A 50 12.24 -17.64 7.55
CA GLN A 50 11.91 -16.37 6.92
C GLN A 50 10.48 -16.38 6.35
N GLY A 51 10.05 -17.50 5.76
CA GLY A 51 8.67 -17.66 5.30
C GLY A 51 7.64 -17.52 6.44
N LEU A 52 7.91 -18.09 7.61
CA LEU A 52 7.05 -17.92 8.79
C LEU A 52 7.02 -16.48 9.31
N ILE A 53 8.14 -15.76 9.29
CA ILE A 53 8.21 -14.34 9.66
C ILE A 53 7.38 -13.50 8.68
N GLN A 54 7.48 -13.75 7.38
CA GLN A 54 6.68 -13.06 6.37
C GLN A 54 5.17 -13.33 6.58
N THR A 55 4.79 -14.57 6.86
CA THR A 55 3.40 -14.93 7.16
C THR A 55 2.88 -14.18 8.39
N LEU A 56 3.69 -14.09 9.45
CA LEU A 56 3.34 -13.31 10.64
C LEU A 56 3.18 -11.83 10.33
N GLY A 57 4.03 -11.28 9.46
CA GLY A 57 3.93 -9.89 8.98
C GLY A 57 2.60 -9.60 8.30
N VAL A 58 2.21 -10.43 7.32
CA VAL A 58 0.93 -10.34 6.62
C VAL A 58 -0.26 -10.43 7.58
N PHE A 59 -0.20 -11.36 8.52
CA PHE A 59 -1.24 -11.54 9.53
C PHE A 59 -1.39 -10.31 10.43
N THR A 60 -0.26 -9.75 10.88
CA THR A 60 -0.24 -8.55 11.72
C THR A 60 -0.75 -7.32 10.95
N ASP A 61 -0.31 -7.12 9.72
CA ASP A 61 -0.76 -6.02 8.87
C ASP A 61 -2.29 -6.07 8.67
N THR A 62 -2.80 -7.22 8.26
CA THR A 62 -4.23 -7.35 7.92
C THR A 62 -5.13 -7.32 9.15
N LEU A 63 -4.81 -8.08 10.20
CA LEU A 63 -5.70 -8.20 11.36
C LEU A 63 -5.53 -7.07 12.39
N VAL A 64 -4.33 -6.50 12.52
CA VAL A 64 -4.12 -5.44 13.52
C VAL A 64 -4.18 -4.08 12.84
N ILE A 65 -3.29 -3.80 11.89
CA ILE A 65 -3.15 -2.44 11.33
C ILE A 65 -4.38 -2.03 10.52
N CYS A 66 -4.81 -2.88 9.57
CA CYS A 66 -5.97 -2.58 8.74
C CYS A 66 -7.27 -2.51 9.57
N SER A 67 -7.44 -3.38 10.57
CA SER A 67 -8.61 -3.34 11.45
C SER A 67 -8.63 -2.08 12.32
N CYS A 68 -7.48 -1.65 12.86
CA CYS A 68 -7.38 -0.39 13.61
C CYS A 68 -7.80 0.80 12.74
N THR A 69 -7.33 0.88 11.51
CA THR A 69 -7.71 1.94 10.56
C THR A 69 -9.21 1.92 10.27
N ALA A 70 -9.78 0.73 10.04
CA ALA A 70 -11.22 0.56 9.82
C ALA A 70 -12.04 1.01 11.04
N PHE A 71 -11.64 0.64 12.25
CA PHE A 71 -12.31 1.08 13.49
C PHE A 71 -12.23 2.60 13.70
N ILE A 72 -11.10 3.23 13.44
CA ILE A 72 -10.96 4.69 13.51
C ILE A 72 -11.99 5.38 12.59
N ILE A 73 -12.14 4.89 11.36
CA ILE A 73 -13.08 5.44 10.39
C ILE A 73 -14.54 5.19 10.83
N LEU A 74 -14.87 3.97 11.24
CA LEU A 74 -16.22 3.60 11.64
C LEU A 74 -16.68 4.33 12.89
N LEU A 75 -15.81 4.48 13.90
CA LEU A 75 -16.12 5.17 15.15
C LEU A 75 -16.23 6.67 14.99
N SER A 76 -15.58 7.27 13.99
CA SER A 76 -15.67 8.71 13.73
C SER A 76 -17.02 9.13 13.13
N GLY A 77 -17.76 8.21 12.52
CA GLY A 77 -18.97 8.52 11.76
C GLY A 77 -18.75 9.35 10.49
N SER A 78 -17.51 9.70 10.19
CA SER A 78 -17.15 10.58 9.06
C SER A 78 -17.54 10.00 7.70
N TYR A 79 -17.69 8.68 7.61
CA TYR A 79 -18.06 7.98 6.36
C TYR A 79 -19.48 8.29 5.90
N ALA A 80 -20.39 8.68 6.81
CA ALA A 80 -21.82 8.82 6.49
C ALA A 80 -22.15 10.14 5.75
N ASN A 81 -21.33 11.18 5.91
CA ASN A 81 -21.63 12.54 5.48
C ASN A 81 -20.54 13.19 4.61
N SER A 82 -19.51 12.47 4.21
CA SER A 82 -18.37 13.05 3.50
C SER A 82 -18.23 12.48 2.09
N ASN A 83 -17.96 13.37 1.12
CA ASN A 83 -17.47 12.98 -0.20
C ASN A 83 -15.97 12.65 -0.20
N LEU A 84 -15.39 12.47 1.00
CA LEU A 84 -13.97 12.19 1.19
C LEU A 84 -13.69 10.71 0.92
N THR A 85 -12.60 10.44 0.23
CA THR A 85 -12.18 9.08 -0.12
C THR A 85 -10.72 8.84 0.28
N GLY A 86 -10.38 7.56 0.48
CA GLY A 86 -9.00 7.16 0.74
C GLY A 86 -8.41 7.78 2.00
N ILE A 87 -7.24 8.38 1.88
CA ILE A 87 -6.47 8.91 3.02
C ILE A 87 -7.10 10.15 3.65
N GLU A 88 -7.82 10.96 2.87
CA GLU A 88 -8.52 12.14 3.38
C GLU A 88 -9.61 11.75 4.39
N LEU A 89 -10.31 10.64 4.14
CA LEU A 89 -11.29 10.09 5.07
C LEU A 89 -10.64 9.66 6.38
N THR A 90 -9.49 8.98 6.31
CA THR A 90 -8.74 8.55 7.50
C THR A 90 -8.21 9.76 8.29
N GLN A 91 -7.71 10.77 7.59
CA GLN A 91 -7.21 12.00 8.20
C GLN A 91 -8.33 12.76 8.93
N ASN A 92 -9.49 12.88 8.30
CA ASN A 92 -10.66 13.51 8.91
C ASN A 92 -11.16 12.71 10.13
N ALA A 93 -11.23 11.37 10.00
CA ALA A 93 -11.61 10.50 11.10
C ALA A 93 -10.68 10.64 12.31
N LEU A 94 -9.36 10.67 12.07
CA LEU A 94 -8.42 10.84 13.18
C LEU A 94 -8.43 12.27 13.75
N ALA A 95 -8.64 13.28 12.90
CA ALA A 95 -8.78 14.65 13.33
C ALA A 95 -10.02 14.85 14.22
N SER A 96 -11.12 14.13 13.97
CA SER A 96 -12.32 14.18 14.82
C SER A 96 -12.08 13.63 16.24
N HIS A 97 -11.15 12.68 16.39
CA HIS A 97 -10.82 12.10 17.71
C HIS A 97 -9.69 12.83 18.44
N LEU A 98 -8.64 13.24 17.73
CA LEU A 98 -7.41 13.80 18.28
C LEU A 98 -7.19 15.29 17.94
N GLY A 99 -8.12 15.91 17.22
CA GLY A 99 -7.98 17.28 16.77
C GLY A 99 -6.80 17.46 15.79
N ILE A 100 -6.18 18.64 15.86
CA ILE A 100 -5.07 19.02 14.95
C ILE A 100 -3.86 18.11 15.07
N PHE A 101 -3.63 17.50 16.20
CA PHE A 101 -2.55 16.53 16.42
C PHE A 101 -2.72 15.30 15.52
N GLY A 102 -3.96 14.80 15.37
CA GLY A 102 -4.26 13.67 14.49
C GLY A 102 -3.89 13.95 13.03
N THR A 103 -4.12 15.17 12.56
CA THR A 103 -3.76 15.58 11.20
C THR A 103 -2.26 15.54 10.94
N TYR A 104 -1.47 16.11 11.84
CA TYR A 104 0.00 16.10 11.69
C TYR A 104 0.59 14.69 11.86
N PHE A 105 0.03 13.92 12.79
CA PHE A 105 0.46 12.53 12.99
C PHE A 105 0.27 11.68 11.74
N ILE A 106 -0.92 11.74 11.12
CA ILE A 106 -1.17 11.02 9.85
C ILE A 106 -0.25 11.52 8.73
N ALA A 107 -0.05 12.82 8.59
CA ALA A 107 0.83 13.37 7.56
C ALA A 107 2.26 12.82 7.71
N LEU A 108 2.79 12.75 8.92
CA LEU A 108 4.09 12.15 9.19
C LEU A 108 4.11 10.65 8.87
N CYS A 109 3.09 9.91 9.27
CA CYS A 109 2.97 8.48 8.97
C CYS A 109 2.96 8.22 7.46
N ILE A 110 2.18 8.99 6.70
CA ILE A 110 2.12 8.87 5.23
C ILE A 110 3.48 9.15 4.60
N LEU A 111 4.17 10.19 5.05
CA LEU A 111 5.51 10.52 4.56
C LEU A 111 6.47 9.34 4.75
N LEU A 112 6.50 8.75 5.95
CA LEU A 112 7.37 7.63 6.26
C LEU A 112 7.00 6.36 5.49
N PHE A 113 5.72 6.04 5.36
CA PHE A 113 5.24 4.89 4.61
C PHE A 113 5.49 5.06 3.10
N ALA A 114 5.22 6.22 2.54
CA ALA A 114 5.50 6.50 1.13
C ALA A 114 6.99 6.38 0.82
N PHE A 115 7.84 6.95 1.68
CA PHE A 115 9.29 6.86 1.54
C PHE A 115 9.78 5.40 1.59
N SER A 116 9.35 4.63 2.60
CA SER A 116 9.75 3.22 2.73
C SER A 116 9.26 2.37 1.56
N SER A 117 8.05 2.63 1.06
CA SER A 117 7.50 1.93 -0.12
C SER A 117 8.28 2.23 -1.39
N ILE A 118 8.67 3.49 -1.61
CA ILE A 118 9.51 3.86 -2.76
C ILE A 118 10.86 3.16 -2.69
N VAL A 119 11.51 3.16 -1.53
CA VAL A 119 12.80 2.49 -1.34
C VAL A 119 12.68 0.99 -1.55
N GLY A 120 11.65 0.34 -1.00
CA GLY A 120 11.40 -1.09 -1.16
C GLY A 120 11.18 -1.47 -2.62
N ASN A 121 10.27 -0.79 -3.31
CA ASN A 121 9.97 -1.06 -4.72
C ASN A 121 11.17 -0.79 -5.63
N PHE A 122 11.96 0.25 -5.34
CA PHE A 122 13.20 0.50 -6.07
C PHE A 122 14.19 -0.65 -5.91
N TYR A 123 14.35 -1.15 -4.68
CA TYR A 123 15.23 -2.29 -4.39
C TYR A 123 14.79 -3.56 -5.13
N TYR A 124 13.50 -3.88 -5.14
CA TYR A 124 12.97 -5.06 -5.85
C TYR A 124 13.29 -4.99 -7.35
N GLY A 125 13.04 -3.86 -7.99
CA GLY A 125 13.35 -3.69 -9.40
C GLY A 125 14.85 -3.72 -9.70
N GLN A 126 15.66 -3.08 -8.86
CA GLN A 126 17.12 -3.10 -9.00
C GLN A 126 17.68 -4.52 -8.90
N SER A 127 17.29 -5.29 -7.89
CA SER A 127 17.74 -6.68 -7.68
C SER A 127 17.40 -7.59 -8.86
N ASN A 128 16.19 -7.43 -9.42
CA ASN A 128 15.78 -8.21 -10.60
C ASN A 128 16.57 -7.83 -11.86
N ILE A 129 16.89 -6.55 -12.03
CA ILE A 129 17.71 -6.10 -13.18
C ILE A 129 19.15 -6.60 -13.05
N GLU A 130 19.75 -6.51 -11.87
CA GLU A 130 21.10 -7.02 -11.61
C GLU A 130 21.20 -8.51 -11.85
N PHE A 131 20.16 -9.28 -11.50
CA PHE A 131 20.08 -10.71 -11.76
C PHE A 131 20.06 -11.04 -13.27
N ILE A 132 19.36 -10.24 -14.10
CA ILE A 132 19.28 -10.47 -15.56
C ILE A 132 20.55 -10.02 -16.24
N LYS A 133 21.06 -8.83 -15.91
CA LYS A 133 22.24 -8.23 -16.54
C LYS A 133 22.88 -7.20 -15.63
N ASP A 134 24.02 -7.55 -15.08
CA ASP A 134 24.85 -6.62 -14.29
C ASP A 134 25.56 -5.62 -15.25
N ASN A 135 24.86 -4.53 -15.58
CA ASN A 135 25.39 -3.44 -16.40
C ASN A 135 24.99 -2.08 -15.80
N LYS A 136 25.98 -1.27 -15.46
CA LYS A 136 25.81 0.07 -14.89
C LYS A 136 24.91 0.99 -15.73
N SER A 137 24.99 0.89 -17.04
CA SER A 137 24.15 1.70 -17.93
C SER A 137 22.66 1.32 -17.82
N PHE A 138 22.37 0.04 -17.69
CA PHE A 138 21.00 -0.45 -17.53
C PHE A 138 20.38 -0.02 -16.18
N LEU A 139 21.18 -0.07 -15.12
CA LEU A 139 20.77 0.43 -13.81
C LEU A 139 20.50 1.94 -13.80
N ASN A 140 21.32 2.72 -14.51
CA ASN A 140 21.09 4.16 -14.62
C ASN A 140 19.80 4.50 -15.38
N ILE A 141 19.49 3.76 -16.45
CA ILE A 141 18.22 3.90 -17.17
C ILE A 141 17.05 3.58 -16.26
N TYR A 142 17.13 2.49 -15.50
CA TYR A 142 16.10 2.13 -14.51
C TYR A 142 15.89 3.23 -13.45
N ARG A 143 16.98 3.79 -12.91
CA ARG A 143 16.89 4.89 -11.92
C ARG A 143 16.17 6.12 -12.47
N VAL A 144 16.51 6.51 -13.70
CA VAL A 144 15.83 7.63 -14.37
C VAL A 144 14.35 7.32 -14.58
N LEU A 145 14.02 6.11 -15.03
CA LEU A 145 12.65 5.66 -15.24
C LEU A 145 11.85 5.71 -13.93
N VAL A 146 12.40 5.23 -12.82
CA VAL A 146 11.76 5.29 -11.51
C VAL A 146 11.48 6.73 -11.08
N ILE A 147 12.44 7.65 -11.24
CA ILE A 147 12.25 9.06 -10.92
C ILE A 147 11.12 9.66 -11.76
N VAL A 148 11.10 9.38 -13.06
CA VAL A 148 10.03 9.84 -13.96
C VAL A 148 8.67 9.30 -13.53
N MET A 149 8.59 8.02 -13.16
CA MET A 149 7.33 7.41 -12.70
C MET A 149 6.86 7.98 -11.35
N ILE A 150 7.77 8.30 -10.44
CA ILE A 150 7.42 8.97 -9.17
C ILE A 150 6.85 10.36 -9.45
N LEU A 151 7.48 11.14 -10.31
CA LEU A 151 6.99 12.47 -10.70
C LEU A 151 5.64 12.37 -11.41
N PHE A 152 5.48 11.42 -12.31
CA PHE A 152 4.20 11.15 -12.97
C PHE A 152 3.11 10.82 -11.95
N GLY A 153 3.37 9.89 -11.03
CA GLY A 153 2.42 9.49 -9.99
C GLY A 153 2.05 10.63 -9.03
N SER A 154 2.97 11.58 -8.78
CA SER A 154 2.70 12.72 -7.89
C SER A 154 1.75 13.77 -8.51
N VAL A 155 1.64 13.83 -9.83
CA VAL A 155 0.78 14.79 -10.57
C VAL A 155 -0.52 14.15 -11.02
N THR A 156 -0.55 12.82 -11.14
CA THR A 156 -1.69 12.08 -11.68
C THR A 156 -2.77 11.85 -10.60
N SER A 157 -4.03 11.80 -11.01
CA SER A 157 -5.14 11.50 -10.09
C SER A 157 -5.04 10.06 -9.55
N VAL A 158 -5.48 9.87 -8.30
CA VAL A 158 -5.46 8.57 -7.61
C VAL A 158 -6.22 7.48 -8.39
N GLU A 159 -7.29 7.84 -9.09
CA GLU A 159 -8.09 6.90 -9.89
C GLU A 159 -7.30 6.30 -11.05
N ILE A 160 -6.51 7.12 -11.76
CA ILE A 160 -5.66 6.65 -12.87
C ILE A 160 -4.58 5.72 -12.33
N VAL A 161 -3.96 6.07 -11.19
CA VAL A 161 -2.94 5.23 -10.55
C VAL A 161 -3.52 3.85 -10.17
N TRP A 162 -4.72 3.81 -9.61
CA TRP A 162 -5.39 2.54 -9.28
C TRP A 162 -5.78 1.75 -10.52
N THR A 163 -6.23 2.40 -11.59
CA THR A 163 -6.53 1.71 -12.85
C THR A 163 -5.28 1.06 -13.44
N LEU A 164 -4.15 1.76 -13.42
CA LEU A 164 -2.86 1.20 -13.86
C LEU A 164 -2.41 0.03 -12.97
N ALA A 165 -2.59 0.14 -11.66
CA ALA A 165 -2.28 -0.94 -10.73
C ALA A 165 -3.16 -2.18 -10.97
N ASP A 166 -4.45 -2.00 -11.19
CA ASP A 166 -5.38 -3.10 -11.48
C ASP A 166 -5.08 -3.81 -12.83
N ILE A 167 -4.52 -3.09 -13.81
CA ILE A 167 -4.08 -3.69 -15.09
C ILE A 167 -2.77 -4.47 -14.92
N SER A 168 -1.91 -4.06 -13.99
CA SER A 168 -0.60 -4.68 -13.77
C SER A 168 -0.65 -5.93 -12.91
N MET A 169 -1.76 -6.17 -12.22
CA MET A 169 -2.01 -7.36 -11.38
C MET A 169 -2.67 -8.48 -12.17
#